data_683bc3005efde546454035ae0451368a
#
_entry.id   683bc3005efde546454035ae0451368a
#
_cell.length_a   1.000
_cell.length_b   1.000
_cell.length_c   1.000
_cell.angle_alpha   90.00
_cell.angle_beta   90.00
_cell.angle_gamma   90.00
#
_symmetry.space_group_name_H-M   'P 1'
#
loop_
_entity.id
_entity.type
_entity.pdbx_description
1 polymer ?
#
loop_
_entity_poly.entity_id
_entity_poly.type
_entity_poly.pdbx_seq_one_letter_code
_entity_poly.pdbx_strand_id
1 'polypeptide(L)' 'MAKSKHFDKVKSYYDRGLWNKARVRNAVTNPKSNPWITAEEYELITGEEYTV' A
#
# COMPACT_ATOMS: atom_id res chain seq x y z
N MET A 1 4.56 -2.06 -16.54
CA MET A 1 4.29 -0.73 -16.01
C MET A 1 4.96 -0.56 -14.66
N ALA A 2 5.47 0.63 -14.44
CA ALA A 2 6.15 0.89 -13.19
C ALA A 2 5.16 0.96 -12.04
N LYS A 3 5.58 0.45 -10.88
CA LYS A 3 4.79 0.56 -9.68
C LYS A 3 5.00 1.94 -9.08
N SER A 4 4.17 2.28 -8.10
CA SER A 4 4.30 3.56 -7.42
C SER A 4 5.68 3.67 -6.77
N LYS A 5 6.15 4.90 -6.62
CA LYS A 5 7.48 5.15 -6.05
C LYS A 5 7.65 4.50 -4.68
N HIS A 6 6.59 4.48 -3.90
CA HIS A 6 6.65 4.00 -2.53
C HIS A 6 6.22 2.55 -2.37
N PHE A 7 5.98 1.87 -3.50
CA PHE A 7 5.51 0.48 -3.42
C PHE A 7 6.47 -0.40 -2.63
N ASP A 8 7.73 -0.39 -3.02
CA ASP A 8 8.73 -1.25 -2.37
C ASP A 8 8.89 -0.89 -0.90
N LYS A 9 8.83 0.39 -0.60
CA LYS A 9 8.97 0.85 0.78
C LYS A 9 7.81 0.36 1.63
N VAL A 10 6.58 0.54 1.15
CA VAL A 10 5.40 0.12 1.89
C VAL A 10 5.38 -1.40 2.05
N LYS A 11 5.72 -2.11 0.98
CA LYS A 11 5.76 -3.56 1.03
C LYS A 11 6.77 -4.03 2.08
N SER A 12 7.93 -3.39 2.11
CA SER A 12 8.97 -3.73 3.08
C SER A 12 8.49 -3.50 4.51
N TYR A 13 7.83 -2.39 4.76
CA TYR A 13 7.29 -2.09 6.09
C TYR A 13 6.27 -3.12 6.52
N TYR A 14 5.42 -3.54 5.60
CA TYR A 14 4.41 -4.54 5.92
C TYR A 14 5.07 -5.90 6.19
N ASP A 15 6.00 -6.30 5.33
CA ASP A 15 6.70 -7.57 5.47
C ASP A 15 7.46 -7.67 6.78
N ARG A 16 7.99 -6.55 7.26
CA ARG A 16 8.74 -6.52 8.50
C ARG A 16 7.84 -6.43 9.74
N GLY A 17 6.54 -6.28 9.52
CA GLY A 17 5.62 -6.15 10.63
C GLY A 17 5.57 -4.75 11.23
N LEU A 18 6.20 -3.78 10.58
CA LEU A 18 6.17 -2.40 11.05
C LEU A 18 4.83 -1.73 10.77
N TRP A 19 4.17 -2.14 9.69
CA TRP A 19 2.86 -1.63 9.31
C TRP A 19 1.86 -2.78 9.30
N ASN A 20 0.65 -2.50 9.73
CA ASN A 20 -0.44 -3.48 9.60
C ASN A 20 -1.27 -3.13 8.36
N LYS A 21 -2.30 -3.95 8.10
CA LYS A 21 -3.14 -3.77 6.91
C LYS A 21 -3.82 -2.41 6.90
N ALA A 22 -4.27 -1.94 8.05
CA ALA A 22 -4.92 -0.64 8.13
C ALA A 22 -3.97 0.49 7.71
N ARG A 23 -2.71 0.36 8.09
CA ARG A 23 -1.72 1.36 7.72
C ARG A 23 -1.45 1.35 6.24
N VAL A 24 -1.32 0.15 5.65
CA VAL A 24 -1.10 0.02 4.21
C VAL A 24 -2.31 0.58 3.46
N ARG A 25 -3.50 0.32 3.97
CA ARG A 25 -4.72 0.80 3.36
C ARG A 25 -4.77 2.32 3.34
N ASN A 26 -4.30 2.95 4.41
CA ASN A 26 -4.23 4.40 4.46
C ASN A 26 -3.31 4.96 3.38
N ALA A 27 -2.27 4.23 3.03
CA ALA A 27 -1.35 4.68 1.98
C ALA A 27 -2.01 4.70 0.61
N VAL A 28 -3.12 3.99 0.43
CA VAL A 28 -3.86 3.99 -0.83
C VAL A 28 -4.63 5.30 -1.01
N THR A 29 -5.15 5.85 0.08
CA THR A 29 -6.02 7.01 0.01
C THR A 29 -5.38 8.29 0.55
N ASN A 30 -4.24 8.20 1.17
CA ASN A 30 -3.64 9.33 1.87
C ASN A 30 -2.17 9.49 1.47
N PRO A 31 -1.75 10.64 0.98
CA PRO A 31 -2.59 11.79 0.68
C PRO A 31 -3.39 11.60 -0.60
N LYS A 32 -4.55 12.21 -0.66
CA LYS A 32 -5.45 12.05 -1.80
C LYS A 32 -4.82 12.47 -3.12
N SER A 33 -4.10 13.56 -3.10
CA SER A 33 -3.52 14.11 -4.33
C SER A 33 -2.35 13.30 -4.83
N ASN A 34 -1.72 12.51 -3.96
CA ASN A 34 -0.52 11.77 -4.34
C ASN A 34 -0.37 10.53 -3.47
N PRO A 35 -1.25 9.55 -3.66
CA PRO A 35 -1.20 8.33 -2.85
C PRO A 35 0.14 7.62 -3.00
N TRP A 36 0.58 6.99 -1.94
CA TRP A 36 1.84 6.26 -1.96
C TRP A 36 1.75 4.98 -2.79
N ILE A 37 0.59 4.34 -2.78
CA ILE A 37 0.36 3.11 -3.53
C ILE A 37 -1.05 3.13 -4.10
N THR A 38 -1.34 2.18 -4.99
CA THR A 38 -2.68 2.04 -5.55
C THR A 38 -3.41 0.90 -4.87
N ALA A 39 -4.71 0.80 -5.14
CA ALA A 39 -5.51 -0.29 -4.60
C ALA A 39 -4.96 -1.65 -5.04
N GLU A 40 -4.53 -1.73 -6.30
CA GLU A 40 -3.95 -2.97 -6.81
C GLU A 40 -2.69 -3.33 -6.05
N GLU A 41 -1.88 -2.33 -5.71
CA GLU A 41 -0.66 -2.57 -4.97
C GLU A 41 -0.95 -2.99 -3.54
N TYR A 42 -2.02 -2.46 -2.96
CA TYR A 42 -2.45 -2.92 -1.65
C TYR A 42 -2.72 -4.43 -1.67
N GLU A 43 -3.41 -4.88 -2.71
CA GLU A 43 -3.71 -6.31 -2.84
C GLU A 43 -2.45 -7.13 -3.01
N LEU A 44 -1.48 -6.62 -3.75
CA LEU A 44 -0.22 -7.32 -3.94
C LEU A 44 0.57 -7.40 -2.64
N ILE A 45 0.51 -6.36 -1.82
CA ILE A 45 1.27 -6.31 -0.59
C ILE A 45 0.63 -7.17 0.50
N THR A 46 -0.67 -7.03 0.69
CA THR A 46 -1.35 -7.69 1.81
C THR A 46 -1.98 -9.02 1.43
N GLY A 47 -2.20 -9.24 0.16
CA GLY A 47 -2.87 -10.45 -0.30
C GLY A 47 -4.37 -10.40 -0.12
N GLU A 48 -4.92 -9.24 0.21
CA GLU A 48 -6.36 -9.07 0.40
C GLU A 48 -6.91 -8.05 -0.58
N GLU A 49 -8.15 -8.29 -1.01
CA GLU A 49 -8.81 -7.37 -1.90
C GLU A 49 -9.06 -6.03 -1.21
N TYR A 50 -8.76 -4.95 -1.91
CA TYR A 50 -9.00 -3.63 -1.36
C TYR A 50 -10.49 -3.28 -1.52
N THR A 51 -11.15 -3.04 -0.40
CA THR A 51 -12.54 -2.62 -0.40
C THR A 51 -12.65 -1.28 0.31
N VAL A 52 -13.50 -0.43 -0.23
CA VAL A 52 -13.70 0.90 0.33
C VAL A 52 -14.64 0.87 1.51
#